data_03e6e406b1932fc7b20beb289a70ba3d
#
_entry.id   03e6e406b1932fc7b20beb289a70ba3d
#
_cell.length_a   1.000
_cell.length_b   1.000
_cell.length_c   1.000
_cell.angle_alpha   90.00
_cell.angle_beta   90.00
_cell.angle_gamma   90.00
#
_symmetry.space_group_name_H-M   'P 1'
#
loop_
_entity.id
_entity.type
_entity.pdbx_description
1 polymer ?
#
loop_
_entity_poly.entity_id
_entity_poly.type
_entity_poly.pdbx_seq_one_letter_code
_entity_poly.pdbx_strand_id
1 'polypeptide(L)'
;MQSITPPLIAVIGSDGSGKSTVCEHLITVVEKYGAAERVHLGKQAGNVGRAVTKLPLMGKSLHKTIERNQVKTAKKLPGPVPALVITAFVARRLLRFRHMLACRRRGLIVLTDRYPQVEVPGFRFDGPQLAKTTGGNGWIKMLRQRELKLYQWMASYLPVLLIRLGIDEQTAFARKPDHKRESLERKIAITPQLTFGGAQLVDIDANQPLEQVLVDAEKAITDFMTARGYH
;
A
#
# COMPACT_ATOMS: atom_id res chain seq x y z
N MET A 1 20.85 -27.72 4.78
CA MET A 1 20.26 -26.48 5.36
C MET A 1 19.22 -25.94 4.39
N GLN A 2 17.95 -26.03 4.72
CA GLN A 2 16.91 -25.34 3.93
C GLN A 2 17.17 -23.83 4.06
N SER A 3 17.38 -23.13 2.96
CA SER A 3 17.51 -21.70 2.97
C SER A 3 16.16 -21.10 3.38
N ILE A 4 16.04 -20.71 4.64
CA ILE A 4 14.85 -20.02 5.13
C ILE A 4 14.74 -18.71 4.36
N THR A 5 13.74 -18.59 3.51
CA THR A 5 13.50 -17.33 2.78
C THR A 5 13.23 -16.23 3.80
N PRO A 6 13.97 -15.08 3.73
CA PRO A 6 13.81 -14.00 4.68
C PRO A 6 12.36 -13.55 4.82
N PRO A 7 11.90 -13.19 6.02
CA PRO A 7 10.55 -12.74 6.26
C PRO A 7 10.16 -11.52 5.39
N LEU A 8 8.92 -11.53 4.93
CA LEU A 8 8.26 -10.39 4.31
C LEU A 8 7.13 -9.95 5.24
N ILE A 9 7.32 -8.80 5.87
CA ILE A 9 6.38 -8.24 6.84
C ILE A 9 5.72 -7.02 6.20
N ALA A 10 4.41 -6.87 6.36
CA ALA A 10 3.68 -5.74 5.82
C ALA A 10 2.91 -4.99 6.90
N VAL A 11 2.90 -3.66 6.82
CA VAL A 11 2.06 -2.79 7.66
C VAL A 11 1.01 -2.13 6.76
N ILE A 12 -0.24 -2.31 7.11
CA ILE A 12 -1.38 -1.73 6.39
C ILE A 12 -2.30 -0.95 7.34
N GLY A 13 -3.22 -0.21 6.77
CA GLY A 13 -4.21 0.58 7.51
C GLY A 13 -4.72 1.75 6.68
N SER A 14 -5.73 2.47 7.17
CA SER A 14 -6.27 3.65 6.51
C SER A 14 -5.35 4.87 6.65
N ASP A 15 -5.68 5.99 5.99
CA ASP A 15 -4.94 7.23 6.19
C ASP A 15 -5.24 7.77 7.60
N GLY A 16 -4.22 8.25 8.28
CA GLY A 16 -4.32 8.67 9.70
C GLY A 16 -3.98 7.59 10.72
N SER A 17 -3.89 6.30 10.35
CA SER A 17 -3.58 5.22 11.29
C SER A 17 -2.10 5.14 11.73
N GLY A 18 -1.23 6.04 11.29
CA GLY A 18 0.16 6.09 11.75
C GLY A 18 1.12 5.11 11.09
N LYS A 19 0.75 4.45 9.97
CA LYS A 19 1.59 3.45 9.28
C LYS A 19 3.05 3.84 9.10
N SER A 20 3.32 5.06 8.64
CA SER A 20 4.69 5.48 8.34
C SER A 20 5.53 5.58 9.62
N THR A 21 4.95 6.11 10.70
CA THR A 21 5.59 6.19 12.02
C THR A 21 5.84 4.80 12.61
N VAL A 22 4.83 3.91 12.52
CA VAL A 22 4.98 2.51 12.95
C VAL A 22 6.07 1.80 12.12
N CYS A 23 6.10 1.97 10.80
CA CYS A 23 7.16 1.38 9.97
C CYS A 23 8.55 1.95 10.27
N GLU A 24 8.65 3.23 10.65
CA GLU A 24 9.92 3.86 11.07
C GLU A 24 10.45 3.29 12.38
N HIS A 25 9.57 2.98 13.31
CA HIS A 25 9.92 2.30 14.54
C HIS A 25 10.24 0.83 14.29
N LEU A 26 9.36 0.11 13.59
CA LEU A 26 9.50 -1.34 13.40
C LEU A 26 10.72 -1.75 12.60
N ILE A 27 11.27 -0.91 11.71
CA ILE A 27 12.50 -1.27 10.99
C ILE A 27 13.66 -1.47 11.97
N THR A 28 13.78 -0.65 13.01
CA THR A 28 14.84 -0.79 14.02
C THR A 28 14.64 -2.03 14.90
N VAL A 29 13.38 -2.45 15.11
CA VAL A 29 13.06 -3.69 15.80
C VAL A 29 13.43 -4.91 14.95
N VAL A 30 13.07 -4.89 13.66
CA VAL A 30 13.36 -5.98 12.72
C VAL A 30 14.87 -6.15 12.51
N GLU A 31 15.64 -5.07 12.51
CA GLU A 31 17.09 -5.07 12.39
C GLU A 31 17.81 -5.82 13.51
N LYS A 32 17.16 -5.98 14.68
CA LYS A 32 17.69 -6.83 15.77
C LYS A 32 17.79 -8.31 15.39
N TYR A 33 16.99 -8.76 14.42
CA TYR A 33 16.92 -10.16 13.95
C TYR A 33 17.70 -10.44 12.67
N GLY A 34 18.26 -9.41 12.05
CA GLY A 34 19.07 -9.53 10.84
C GLY A 34 19.02 -8.29 9.96
N ALA A 35 19.81 -8.30 8.91
CA ALA A 35 19.82 -7.17 7.95
C ALA A 35 18.42 -7.00 7.35
N ALA A 36 17.91 -5.77 7.41
CA ALA A 36 16.55 -5.46 7.00
C ALA A 36 16.48 -4.27 6.06
N GLU A 37 15.40 -4.20 5.27
CA GLU A 37 15.12 -3.09 4.35
C GLU A 37 13.66 -2.68 4.44
N ARG A 38 13.38 -1.37 4.54
CA ARG A 38 12.03 -0.83 4.47
C ARG A 38 11.66 -0.43 3.05
N VAL A 39 10.60 -1.01 2.50
CA VAL A 39 10.13 -0.70 1.14
C VAL A 39 8.71 -0.14 1.18
N HIS A 40 8.53 1.09 0.67
CA HIS A 40 7.19 1.68 0.57
C HIS A 40 6.52 1.26 -0.75
N LEU A 41 5.48 0.44 -0.68
CA LEU A 41 4.73 -0.06 -1.85
C LEU A 41 3.51 0.79 -2.22
N GLY A 42 3.23 1.86 -1.47
CA GLY A 42 2.12 2.76 -1.74
C GLY A 42 2.31 3.65 -2.97
N LYS A 43 1.24 4.31 -3.38
CA LYS A 43 1.19 5.14 -4.59
C LYS A 43 2.09 6.39 -4.54
N GLN A 44 2.27 7.00 -3.36
CA GLN A 44 2.97 8.29 -3.16
C GLN A 44 2.58 9.38 -4.17
N ALA A 45 1.29 9.51 -4.48
CA ALA A 45 0.78 10.44 -5.48
C ALA A 45 1.12 11.91 -5.16
N GLY A 46 1.19 12.28 -3.88
CA GLY A 46 1.56 13.63 -3.46
C GLY A 46 2.98 14.05 -3.86
N ASN A 47 3.94 13.12 -3.84
CA ASN A 47 5.31 13.39 -4.27
C ASN A 47 5.42 13.48 -5.80
N VAL A 48 4.62 12.66 -6.53
CA VAL A 48 4.57 12.70 -7.99
C VAL A 48 3.83 13.94 -8.46
N GLY A 49 2.73 14.33 -7.80
CA GLY A 49 2.03 15.59 -8.08
C GLY A 49 2.97 16.79 -7.97
N ARG A 50 3.77 16.87 -6.90
CA ARG A 50 4.79 17.92 -6.71
C ARG A 50 5.92 17.86 -7.73
N ALA A 51 6.32 16.67 -8.19
CA ALA A 51 7.34 16.53 -9.24
C ALA A 51 6.79 16.92 -10.63
N VAL A 52 5.53 16.59 -10.92
CA VAL A 52 4.86 16.95 -12.18
C VAL A 52 4.56 18.44 -12.27
N THR A 53 4.24 19.11 -11.14
CA THR A 53 4.04 20.58 -11.13
C THR A 53 5.34 21.36 -11.39
N LYS A 54 6.51 20.73 -11.22
CA LYS A 54 7.83 21.32 -11.56
C LYS A 54 8.20 21.19 -13.02
N LEU A 55 7.40 20.49 -13.85
CA LEU A 55 7.63 20.42 -15.31
C LEU A 55 7.07 21.69 -15.98
N PRO A 56 7.92 22.45 -16.70
CA PRO A 56 7.61 23.84 -17.09
C PRO A 56 6.48 24.03 -18.11
N LEU A 57 6.02 23.02 -18.83
CA LEU A 57 5.04 23.17 -19.93
C LEU A 57 3.67 22.49 -19.71
N MET A 58 3.49 21.59 -18.75
CA MET A 58 2.22 20.84 -18.59
C MET A 58 1.73 20.66 -17.14
N GLY A 59 2.47 21.14 -16.15
CA GLY A 59 2.27 20.78 -14.75
C GLY A 59 0.92 21.20 -14.15
N LYS A 60 0.49 22.44 -14.36
CA LYS A 60 -0.74 22.97 -13.74
C LYS A 60 -2.02 22.40 -14.34
N SER A 61 -2.06 22.15 -15.64
CA SER A 61 -3.23 21.57 -16.33
C SER A 61 -3.40 20.08 -15.99
N LEU A 62 -2.30 19.36 -15.92
CA LEU A 62 -2.30 17.92 -15.59
C LEU A 62 -2.70 17.67 -14.13
N HIS A 63 -2.24 18.50 -13.19
CA HIS A 63 -2.62 18.42 -11.77
C HIS A 63 -4.13 18.64 -11.58
N LYS A 64 -4.67 19.68 -12.21
CA LYS A 64 -6.12 20.00 -12.18
C LYS A 64 -6.97 18.91 -12.82
N THR A 65 -6.46 18.25 -13.86
CA THR A 65 -7.10 17.11 -14.53
C THR A 65 -7.05 15.86 -13.68
N ILE A 66 -5.93 15.60 -12.99
CA ILE A 66 -5.78 14.47 -12.05
C ILE A 66 -6.73 14.61 -10.86
N GLU A 67 -6.83 15.80 -10.26
CA GLU A 67 -7.76 16.07 -9.16
C GLU A 67 -9.23 16.00 -9.59
N ARG A 68 -9.61 16.64 -10.71
CA ARG A 68 -10.97 16.58 -11.26
C ARG A 68 -11.40 15.16 -11.63
N ASN A 69 -10.50 14.36 -12.18
CA ASN A 69 -10.80 12.99 -12.59
C ASN A 69 -10.81 12.00 -11.42
N GLN A 70 -10.18 12.30 -10.27
CA GLN A 70 -10.33 11.47 -9.07
C GLN A 70 -11.77 11.46 -8.52
N VAL A 71 -12.53 12.55 -8.76
CA VAL A 71 -13.92 12.69 -8.27
C VAL A 71 -14.94 12.12 -9.27
N LYS A 72 -14.68 12.23 -10.58
CA LYS A 72 -15.64 11.85 -11.63
C LYS A 72 -15.50 10.41 -12.15
N THR A 73 -14.41 9.73 -11.86
CA THR A 73 -14.06 8.42 -12.47
C THR A 73 -14.64 7.20 -11.75
N ALA A 74 -15.63 7.36 -10.88
CA ALA A 74 -16.26 6.20 -10.24
C ALA A 74 -17.13 5.35 -11.20
N LYS A 75 -17.53 5.89 -12.36
CA LYS A 75 -18.45 5.19 -13.30
C LYS A 75 -18.12 5.33 -14.81
N LYS A 76 -17.18 6.19 -15.21
CA LYS A 76 -16.82 6.34 -16.65
C LYS A 76 -15.38 5.92 -16.89
N LEU A 77 -15.14 5.30 -18.05
CA LEU A 77 -13.81 4.96 -18.55
C LEU A 77 -12.88 6.16 -18.47
N PRO A 78 -11.65 5.97 -17.98
CA PRO A 78 -10.64 7.00 -18.12
C PRO A 78 -10.34 7.19 -19.62
N GLY A 79 -10.24 8.43 -20.07
CA GLY A 79 -9.69 8.74 -21.39
C GLY A 79 -8.23 8.22 -21.50
N PRO A 80 -7.60 8.29 -22.68
CA PRO A 80 -6.26 7.78 -22.90
C PRO A 80 -5.21 8.35 -21.94
N VAL A 81 -5.29 9.65 -21.64
CA VAL A 81 -4.32 10.31 -20.74
C VAL A 81 -4.43 9.82 -19.29
N PRO A 82 -5.61 9.76 -18.64
CA PRO A 82 -5.73 9.13 -17.33
C PRO A 82 -5.29 7.67 -17.30
N ALA A 83 -5.54 6.88 -18.36
CA ALA A 83 -5.11 5.49 -18.42
C ALA A 83 -3.58 5.37 -18.44
N LEU A 84 -2.88 6.23 -19.18
CA LEU A 84 -1.40 6.31 -19.17
C LEU A 84 -0.85 6.68 -17.79
N VAL A 85 -1.45 7.67 -17.13
CA VAL A 85 -1.05 8.07 -15.77
C VAL A 85 -1.22 6.90 -14.78
N ILE A 86 -2.33 6.18 -14.86
CA ILE A 86 -2.57 4.99 -14.05
C ILE A 86 -1.48 3.95 -14.33
N THR A 87 -1.19 3.67 -15.60
CA THR A 87 -0.17 2.71 -16.01
C THR A 87 1.22 3.09 -15.48
N ALA A 88 1.58 4.39 -15.50
CA ALA A 88 2.84 4.89 -14.95
C ALA A 88 2.94 4.64 -13.42
N PHE A 89 1.85 4.85 -12.68
CA PHE A 89 1.81 4.52 -11.24
C PHE A 89 1.94 3.02 -10.97
N VAL A 90 1.32 2.18 -11.80
CA VAL A 90 1.45 0.73 -11.70
C VAL A 90 2.88 0.29 -12.01
N ALA A 91 3.50 0.83 -13.06
CA ALA A 91 4.89 0.55 -13.41
C ALA A 91 5.85 0.95 -12.28
N ARG A 92 5.65 2.13 -11.66
CA ARG A 92 6.44 2.56 -10.50
C ARG A 92 6.27 1.62 -9.29
N ARG A 93 5.04 1.16 -9.01
CA ARG A 93 4.79 0.16 -7.96
C ARG A 93 5.51 -1.15 -8.28
N LEU A 94 5.46 -1.60 -9.54
CA LEU A 94 6.14 -2.81 -9.99
C LEU A 94 7.66 -2.72 -9.78
N LEU A 95 8.28 -1.59 -10.09
CA LEU A 95 9.72 -1.38 -9.86
C LEU A 95 10.07 -1.51 -8.38
N ARG A 96 9.29 -0.91 -7.49
CA ARG A 96 9.50 -1.05 -6.05
C ARG A 96 9.25 -2.46 -5.55
N PHE A 97 8.26 -3.13 -6.09
CA PHE A 97 7.98 -4.53 -5.78
C PHE A 97 9.14 -5.44 -6.21
N ARG A 98 9.71 -5.21 -7.40
CA ARG A 98 10.92 -5.90 -7.86
C ARG A 98 12.13 -5.62 -6.97
N HIS A 99 12.29 -4.37 -6.51
CA HIS A 99 13.32 -4.02 -5.53
C HIS A 99 13.12 -4.79 -4.23
N MET A 100 11.93 -4.85 -3.69
CA MET A 100 11.57 -5.66 -2.52
C MET A 100 11.97 -7.13 -2.71
N LEU A 101 11.65 -7.73 -3.85
CA LEU A 101 12.05 -9.11 -4.15
C LEU A 101 13.57 -9.28 -4.27
N ALA A 102 14.26 -8.28 -4.82
CA ALA A 102 15.72 -8.29 -4.89
C ALA A 102 16.36 -8.21 -3.49
N CYS A 103 15.82 -7.42 -2.57
CA CYS A 103 16.26 -7.38 -1.17
C CYS A 103 16.10 -8.74 -0.51
N ARG A 104 14.95 -9.41 -0.65
CA ARG A 104 14.72 -10.76 -0.13
C ARG A 104 15.69 -11.79 -0.69
N ARG A 105 15.97 -11.75 -2.01
CA ARG A 105 16.97 -12.67 -2.63
C ARG A 105 18.38 -12.45 -2.09
N ARG A 106 18.71 -11.26 -1.62
CA ARG A 106 19.98 -10.93 -0.97
C ARG A 106 20.01 -11.33 0.51
N GLY A 107 18.97 -11.93 1.02
CA GLY A 107 18.90 -12.39 2.41
C GLY A 107 18.39 -11.34 3.40
N LEU A 108 17.84 -10.21 2.93
CA LEU A 108 17.33 -9.18 3.83
C LEU A 108 15.89 -9.49 4.25
N ILE A 109 15.58 -9.23 5.51
CA ILE A 109 14.22 -9.15 6.02
C ILE A 109 13.58 -7.90 5.41
N VAL A 110 12.36 -7.99 4.89
CA VAL A 110 11.72 -6.83 4.27
C VAL A 110 10.48 -6.42 5.04
N LEU A 111 10.47 -5.16 5.47
CA LEU A 111 9.31 -4.48 6.03
C LEU A 111 8.67 -3.58 4.97
N THR A 112 7.39 -3.78 4.66
CA THR A 112 6.69 -2.96 3.68
C THR A 112 5.67 -2.04 4.32
N ASP A 113 5.67 -0.76 3.92
CA ASP A 113 4.57 0.18 4.16
C ASP A 113 3.60 0.05 2.99
N ARG A 114 2.40 -0.44 3.28
CA ARG A 114 1.35 -0.89 2.36
C ARG A 114 1.70 -2.18 1.60
N TYR A 115 0.65 -2.86 1.12
CA TYR A 115 0.82 -4.07 0.33
C TYR A 115 -0.22 -4.13 -0.79
N PRO A 116 0.14 -4.59 -2.02
CA PRO A 116 -0.81 -4.75 -3.11
C PRO A 116 -1.79 -5.89 -2.81
N GLN A 117 -3.05 -5.70 -3.17
CA GLN A 117 -4.12 -6.68 -3.03
C GLN A 117 -5.05 -6.68 -4.26
N VAL A 118 -5.86 -7.70 -4.43
CA VAL A 118 -6.81 -7.86 -5.55
C VAL A 118 -8.27 -8.01 -5.11
N GLU A 119 -8.52 -8.08 -3.80
CA GLU A 119 -9.84 -8.30 -3.23
C GLU A 119 -10.77 -7.10 -3.47
N VAL A 120 -10.25 -5.89 -3.29
CA VAL A 120 -10.99 -4.66 -3.52
C VAL A 120 -10.29 -3.79 -4.55
N PRO A 121 -10.91 -3.54 -5.72
CA PRO A 121 -10.30 -2.73 -6.76
C PRO A 121 -10.25 -1.26 -6.37
N GLY A 122 -9.15 -0.59 -6.73
CA GLY A 122 -8.91 0.85 -6.58
C GLY A 122 -7.66 1.20 -5.80
N PHE A 123 -6.96 2.22 -6.26
CA PHE A 123 -5.70 2.68 -5.65
C PHE A 123 -5.79 3.05 -4.18
N ARG A 124 -6.97 3.47 -3.72
CA ARG A 124 -7.19 3.83 -2.31
C ARG A 124 -7.03 2.64 -1.38
N PHE A 125 -7.23 1.44 -1.90
CA PHE A 125 -7.12 0.16 -1.21
C PHE A 125 -5.88 -0.63 -1.62
N ASP A 126 -4.93 0.01 -2.31
CA ASP A 126 -3.77 -0.63 -2.89
C ASP A 126 -4.09 -1.74 -3.91
N GLY A 127 -5.31 -1.71 -4.47
CA GLY A 127 -5.82 -2.61 -5.50
C GLY A 127 -5.76 -2.03 -6.92
N PRO A 128 -6.08 -2.85 -7.95
CA PRO A 128 -6.06 -2.44 -9.35
C PRO A 128 -7.12 -1.36 -9.63
N GLN A 129 -6.74 -0.31 -10.33
CA GLN A 129 -7.59 0.85 -10.59
C GLN A 129 -8.48 0.70 -11.83
N LEU A 130 -7.89 0.22 -12.93
CA LEU A 130 -8.62 0.04 -14.17
C LEU A 130 -9.64 -1.10 -14.11
N ALA A 131 -9.44 -2.05 -13.19
CA ALA A 131 -10.39 -3.16 -12.97
C ALA A 131 -11.80 -2.72 -12.60
N LYS A 132 -11.96 -1.51 -12.04
CA LYS A 132 -13.26 -0.90 -11.72
C LYS A 132 -14.03 -0.41 -12.95
N THR A 133 -13.37 -0.22 -14.08
CA THR A 133 -13.99 0.41 -15.24
C THR A 133 -14.71 -0.62 -16.10
N THR A 134 -15.94 -0.34 -16.48
CA THR A 134 -16.71 -1.13 -17.43
C THR A 134 -16.68 -0.49 -18.82
N GLY A 135 -16.58 -1.31 -19.88
CA GLY A 135 -16.53 -0.83 -21.28
C GLY A 135 -15.11 -0.49 -21.76
N GLY A 136 -14.98 0.30 -22.79
CA GLY A 136 -13.74 0.81 -23.38
C GLY A 136 -13.36 0.19 -24.71
N ASN A 137 -12.53 0.94 -25.45
CA ASN A 137 -11.91 0.43 -26.67
C ASN A 137 -10.91 -0.70 -26.34
N GLY A 138 -10.48 -1.45 -27.36
CA GLY A 138 -9.61 -2.62 -27.19
C GLY A 138 -8.33 -2.35 -26.42
N TRP A 139 -7.76 -1.14 -26.58
CA TRP A 139 -6.55 -0.72 -25.91
C TRP A 139 -6.72 -0.58 -24.38
N ILE A 140 -7.81 0.05 -23.92
CA ILE A 140 -8.11 0.19 -22.47
C ILE A 140 -8.42 -1.18 -21.86
N LYS A 141 -9.12 -2.05 -22.58
CA LYS A 141 -9.35 -3.44 -22.14
C LYS A 141 -8.03 -4.18 -21.94
N MET A 142 -7.07 -4.03 -22.86
CA MET A 142 -5.75 -4.62 -22.75
C MET A 142 -4.99 -4.11 -21.53
N LEU A 143 -4.96 -2.78 -21.28
CA LEU A 143 -4.30 -2.18 -20.13
C LEU A 143 -4.92 -2.67 -18.81
N ARG A 144 -6.25 -2.78 -18.75
CA ARG A 144 -6.96 -3.32 -17.59
C ARG A 144 -6.56 -4.75 -17.27
N GLN A 145 -6.50 -5.60 -18.29
CA GLN A 145 -6.08 -7.01 -18.13
C GLN A 145 -4.62 -7.11 -17.67
N ARG A 146 -3.72 -6.31 -18.24
CA ARG A 146 -2.31 -6.26 -17.83
C ARG A 146 -2.17 -5.78 -16.39
N GLU A 147 -2.88 -4.72 -16.00
CA GLU A 147 -2.89 -4.22 -14.63
C GLU A 147 -3.34 -5.32 -13.67
N LEU A 148 -4.48 -5.97 -13.94
CA LEU A 148 -5.00 -7.02 -13.09
C LEU A 148 -4.02 -8.19 -12.92
N LYS A 149 -3.43 -8.67 -14.01
CA LYS A 149 -2.41 -9.73 -13.97
C LYS A 149 -1.19 -9.33 -13.15
N LEU A 150 -0.73 -8.08 -13.26
CA LEU A 150 0.38 -7.57 -12.45
C LEU A 150 0.04 -7.53 -10.97
N TYR A 151 -1.17 -7.10 -10.60
CA TYR A 151 -1.61 -7.10 -9.21
C TYR A 151 -1.79 -8.52 -8.67
N GLN A 152 -2.35 -9.45 -9.45
CA GLN A 152 -2.45 -10.86 -9.09
C GLN A 152 -1.06 -11.46 -8.84
N TRP A 153 -0.10 -11.16 -9.73
CA TRP A 153 1.27 -11.60 -9.56
C TRP A 153 1.92 -10.98 -8.29
N MET A 154 1.76 -9.68 -8.02
CA MET A 154 2.28 -9.08 -6.79
C MET A 154 1.61 -9.66 -5.54
N ALA A 155 0.30 -9.87 -5.57
CA ALA A 155 -0.47 -10.41 -4.45
C ALA A 155 -0.19 -11.91 -4.17
N SER A 156 0.37 -12.65 -5.14
CA SER A 156 0.77 -14.05 -4.92
C SER A 156 1.99 -14.21 -4.00
N TYR A 157 2.75 -13.14 -3.78
CA TYR A 157 3.81 -13.12 -2.77
C TYR A 157 3.23 -12.72 -1.42
N LEU A 158 2.74 -13.69 -0.65
CA LEU A 158 2.11 -13.40 0.63
C LEU A 158 3.13 -12.92 1.67
N PRO A 159 2.82 -11.83 2.42
CA PRO A 159 3.57 -11.53 3.64
C PRO A 159 3.41 -12.66 4.64
N VAL A 160 4.49 -12.99 5.35
CA VAL A 160 4.44 -13.98 6.42
C VAL A 160 3.81 -13.43 7.70
N LEU A 161 3.85 -12.10 7.87
CA LEU A 161 3.15 -11.34 8.91
C LEU A 161 2.61 -10.05 8.30
N LEU A 162 1.36 -9.73 8.61
CA LEU A 162 0.72 -8.50 8.20
C LEU A 162 0.11 -7.81 9.41
N ILE A 163 0.65 -6.64 9.76
CA ILE A 163 0.14 -5.80 10.84
C ILE A 163 -0.88 -4.85 10.24
N ARG A 164 -2.13 -4.92 10.74
CA ARG A 164 -3.22 -4.07 10.30
C ARG A 164 -3.58 -3.06 11.39
N LEU A 165 -3.35 -1.79 11.11
CA LEU A 165 -3.67 -0.68 11.99
C LEU A 165 -5.12 -0.24 11.79
N GLY A 166 -5.99 -0.63 12.72
CA GLY A 166 -7.39 -0.21 12.78
C GLY A 166 -7.51 1.19 13.37
N ILE A 167 -8.39 2.03 12.82
CA ILE A 167 -8.67 3.37 13.33
C ILE A 167 -10.11 3.72 13.05
N ASP A 168 -10.78 4.42 13.96
CA ASP A 168 -12.11 4.94 13.74
C ASP A 168 -12.14 6.23 12.90
N GLU A 169 -13.33 6.63 12.47
CA GLU A 169 -13.51 7.80 11.60
C GLU A 169 -13.17 9.10 12.31
N GLN A 170 -13.52 9.23 13.58
CA GLN A 170 -13.31 10.46 14.35
C GLN A 170 -11.84 10.74 14.54
N THR A 171 -11.08 9.75 14.98
CA THR A 171 -9.63 9.83 15.20
C THR A 171 -8.89 10.03 13.87
N ALA A 172 -9.28 9.30 12.82
CA ALA A 172 -8.66 9.43 11.51
C ALA A 172 -8.87 10.83 10.91
N PHE A 173 -10.08 11.39 11.05
CA PHE A 173 -10.41 12.73 10.57
C PHE A 173 -9.70 13.82 11.38
N ALA A 174 -9.62 13.68 12.70
CA ALA A 174 -8.84 14.60 13.54
C ALA A 174 -7.36 14.65 13.15
N ARG A 175 -6.77 13.48 12.81
CA ARG A 175 -5.36 13.41 12.38
C ARG A 175 -5.14 13.83 10.92
N LYS A 176 -6.18 13.81 10.05
CA LYS A 176 -6.11 14.13 8.61
C LYS A 176 -7.32 14.94 8.14
N PRO A 177 -7.51 16.18 8.67
CA PRO A 177 -8.67 17.02 8.35
C PRO A 177 -8.74 17.41 6.86
N ASP A 178 -7.61 17.46 6.17
CA ASP A 178 -7.54 17.81 4.73
C ASP A 178 -8.04 16.68 3.80
N HIS A 179 -8.32 15.50 4.33
CA HIS A 179 -8.80 14.37 3.53
C HIS A 179 -10.33 14.47 3.35
N LYS A 180 -10.80 14.07 2.15
CA LYS A 180 -12.24 13.98 1.89
C LYS A 180 -12.84 12.92 2.80
N ARG A 181 -13.79 13.32 3.63
CA ARG A 181 -14.45 12.50 4.65
C ARG A 181 -14.97 11.18 4.08
N GLU A 182 -15.81 11.23 3.03
CA GLU A 182 -16.34 10.05 2.34
C GLU A 182 -15.24 9.05 1.90
N SER A 183 -14.08 9.57 1.49
CA SER A 183 -12.94 8.74 1.06
C SER A 183 -12.28 8.03 2.22
N LEU A 184 -12.23 8.68 3.38
CA LEU A 184 -11.63 8.17 4.60
C LEU A 184 -12.54 7.13 5.23
N GLU A 185 -13.82 7.43 5.40
CA GLU A 185 -14.87 6.52 5.87
C GLU A 185 -14.86 5.21 5.08
N ARG A 186 -14.86 5.30 3.76
CA ARG A 186 -14.82 4.12 2.90
C ARG A 186 -13.55 3.29 3.06
N LYS A 187 -12.39 3.91 3.34
CA LYS A 187 -11.15 3.17 3.63
C LYS A 187 -11.25 2.43 4.96
N ILE A 188 -11.74 3.11 5.97
CA ILE A 188 -11.90 2.57 7.31
C ILE A 188 -12.84 1.37 7.28
N ALA A 189 -13.98 1.49 6.60
CA ALA A 189 -14.96 0.40 6.48
C ALA A 189 -14.43 -0.82 5.69
N ILE A 190 -13.56 -0.62 4.70
CA ILE A 190 -13.05 -1.71 3.83
C ILE A 190 -11.79 -2.36 4.40
N THR A 191 -10.91 -1.61 5.06
CA THR A 191 -9.62 -2.13 5.54
C THR A 191 -9.75 -3.40 6.40
N PRO A 192 -10.72 -3.52 7.34
CA PRO A 192 -10.90 -4.73 8.14
C PRO A 192 -11.33 -5.96 7.33
N GLN A 193 -11.93 -5.76 6.16
CA GLN A 193 -12.45 -6.84 5.31
C GLN A 193 -11.35 -7.49 4.43
N LEU A 194 -10.18 -6.87 4.33
CA LEU A 194 -9.08 -7.38 3.50
C LEU A 194 -8.36 -8.53 4.19
N THR A 195 -8.27 -9.67 3.52
CA THR A 195 -7.64 -10.90 4.04
C THR A 195 -6.22 -11.12 3.53
N PHE A 196 -5.83 -10.40 2.47
CA PHE A 196 -4.52 -10.54 1.81
C PHE A 196 -4.17 -12.00 1.47
N GLY A 197 -5.15 -12.73 0.93
CA GLY A 197 -4.95 -14.11 0.51
C GLY A 197 -4.67 -15.10 1.64
N GLY A 198 -5.07 -14.79 2.88
CA GLY A 198 -4.86 -15.63 4.05
C GLY A 198 -3.50 -15.44 4.72
N ALA A 199 -2.84 -14.29 4.54
CA ALA A 199 -1.65 -13.92 5.31
C ALA A 199 -1.94 -13.93 6.82
N GLN A 200 -0.94 -14.21 7.65
CA GLN A 200 -1.09 -14.08 9.10
C GLN A 200 -1.30 -12.62 9.46
N LEU A 201 -2.50 -12.29 9.96
CA LEU A 201 -2.92 -10.95 10.33
C LEU A 201 -2.80 -10.73 11.83
N VAL A 202 -2.27 -9.57 12.22
CA VAL A 202 -2.33 -9.04 13.58
C VAL A 202 -2.99 -7.67 13.52
N ASP A 203 -4.13 -7.55 14.19
CA ASP A 203 -4.88 -6.29 14.30
C ASP A 203 -4.39 -5.49 15.50
N ILE A 204 -4.09 -4.20 15.28
CA ILE A 204 -3.67 -3.27 16.32
C ILE A 204 -4.60 -2.06 16.30
N ASP A 205 -5.13 -1.69 17.45
CA ASP A 205 -5.96 -0.50 17.60
C ASP A 205 -5.11 0.77 17.57
N ALA A 206 -5.18 1.48 16.45
CA ALA A 206 -4.46 2.74 16.25
C ALA A 206 -5.20 3.97 16.82
N ASN A 207 -6.33 3.81 17.53
CA ASN A 207 -6.97 4.89 18.29
C ASN A 207 -6.21 5.17 19.58
N GLN A 208 -5.48 4.19 20.09
CA GLN A 208 -4.65 4.31 21.28
C GLN A 208 -3.55 5.38 21.12
N PRO A 209 -2.94 5.83 22.25
CA PRO A 209 -1.73 6.65 22.21
C PRO A 209 -0.64 5.99 21.36
N LEU A 210 0.14 6.79 20.61
CA LEU A 210 1.16 6.28 19.72
C LEU A 210 2.13 5.31 20.38
N GLU A 211 2.54 5.61 21.60
CA GLU A 211 3.45 4.77 22.39
C GLU A 211 2.92 3.34 22.56
N GLN A 212 1.62 3.21 22.88
CA GLN A 212 1.00 1.89 23.04
C GLN A 212 0.90 1.16 21.69
N VAL A 213 0.56 1.87 20.61
CA VAL A 213 0.55 1.30 19.26
C VAL A 213 1.93 0.77 18.85
N LEU A 214 3.00 1.48 19.21
CA LEU A 214 4.37 1.06 18.94
C LEU A 214 4.75 -0.19 19.74
N VAL A 215 4.39 -0.23 21.03
CA VAL A 215 4.61 -1.40 21.90
C VAL A 215 3.89 -2.63 21.38
N ASP A 216 2.62 -2.50 21.00
CA ASP A 216 1.82 -3.61 20.46
C ASP A 216 2.40 -4.11 19.13
N ALA A 217 2.85 -3.18 18.27
CA ALA A 217 3.46 -3.52 16.99
C ALA A 217 4.84 -4.19 17.14
N GLU A 218 5.67 -3.73 18.07
CA GLU A 218 6.94 -4.35 18.43
C GLU A 218 6.72 -5.77 19.00
N LYS A 219 5.74 -5.91 19.90
CA LYS A 219 5.36 -7.22 20.44
C LYS A 219 4.95 -8.19 19.33
N ALA A 220 4.13 -7.77 18.37
CA ALA A 220 3.71 -8.61 17.25
C ALA A 220 4.90 -9.08 16.41
N ILE A 221 5.90 -8.24 16.16
CA ILE A 221 7.14 -8.61 15.46
C ILE A 221 7.94 -9.60 16.31
N THR A 222 8.15 -9.29 17.59
CA THR A 222 8.97 -10.10 18.49
C THR A 222 8.39 -11.50 18.66
N ASP A 223 7.09 -11.61 18.93
CA ASP A 223 6.39 -12.89 19.05
C ASP A 223 6.51 -13.72 17.76
N PHE A 224 6.32 -13.07 16.60
CA PHE A 224 6.44 -13.71 15.30
C PHE A 224 7.87 -14.21 15.02
N MET A 225 8.88 -13.38 15.28
CA MET A 225 10.29 -13.70 14.99
C MET A 225 10.78 -14.81 15.91
N THR A 226 10.48 -14.72 17.22
CA THR A 226 10.83 -15.76 18.22
C THR A 226 10.16 -17.08 17.89
N ALA A 227 8.88 -17.11 17.54
CA ALA A 227 8.17 -18.32 17.16
C ALA A 227 8.77 -19.03 15.92
N ARG A 228 9.55 -18.32 15.12
CA ARG A 228 10.26 -18.84 13.94
C ARG A 228 11.75 -19.07 14.15
N GLY A 229 12.23 -18.92 15.39
CA GLY A 229 13.63 -19.18 15.75
C GLY A 229 14.61 -18.11 15.32
N TYR A 230 14.14 -16.88 15.09
CA TYR A 230 15.01 -15.72 14.93
C TYR A 230 15.37 -15.18 16.33
N HIS A 231 16.67 -14.98 16.58
CA HIS A 231 17.22 -14.53 17.87
C HIS A 231 18.19 -13.38 17.66
#